data_08aa744c5af7b634fec3d12eab1c481c
#
_entry.id   08aa744c5af7b634fec3d12eab1c481c
#
_cell.length_a   1.000
_cell.length_b   1.000
_cell.length_c   1.000
_cell.angle_alpha   90.00
_cell.angle_beta   90.00
_cell.angle_gamma   90.00
#
_symmetry.space_group_name_H-M   'P 1'
#
loop_
_entity.id
_entity.type
_entity.pdbx_description
1 polymer ?
#
loop_
_entity_poly.entity_id
_entity_poly.type
_entity_poly.pdbx_seq_one_letter_code
_entity_poly.pdbx_strand_id
1 'polypeptide(L)'
;MVVAFFLAVLVAGQVGLTDRGGPENAAPPQGADALPIVETVGCLAEGPNRTWTLTRAAEPAKVGRAGFSRPEEVKAAEGRGLGTQEIRLIGMTEMNPSPHRGHKVLLKGLLIKDTTDQRINVTSLKTVGDICAK
;
A
#
# COMPACT_ATOMS: atom_id res chain seq x y z
N MET A 1 -40.26 -45.14 -54.90
CA MET A 1 -39.52 -43.92 -54.97
C MET A 1 -39.49 -43.27 -53.65
N VAL A 2 -38.47 -43.39 -52.97
CA VAL A 2 -38.36 -42.83 -51.64
C VAL A 2 -37.20 -41.86 -51.70
N VAL A 3 -37.55 -40.63 -51.46
CA VAL A 3 -36.53 -39.60 -51.41
C VAL A 3 -36.18 -39.42 -49.92
N ALA A 4 -35.01 -39.78 -49.65
CA ALA A 4 -34.52 -39.58 -48.29
C ALA A 4 -33.95 -38.16 -48.18
N PHE A 5 -34.54 -37.45 -47.34
CA PHE A 5 -34.01 -36.14 -46.97
C PHE A 5 -33.04 -36.33 -45.84
N PHE A 6 -31.83 -36.07 -46.15
CA PHE A 6 -30.86 -35.94 -45.08
C PHE A 6 -30.88 -34.51 -44.59
N LEU A 7 -31.37 -34.38 -43.44
CA LEU A 7 -31.17 -33.14 -42.75
C LEU A 7 -29.80 -33.16 -42.13
N ALA A 8 -28.94 -32.39 -42.66
CA ALA A 8 -27.68 -32.13 -42.01
C ALA A 8 -27.93 -31.11 -40.92
N VAL A 9 -27.86 -31.57 -39.77
CA VAL A 9 -27.87 -30.65 -38.65
C VAL A 9 -26.46 -30.12 -38.49
N LEU A 10 -26.32 -28.95 -38.87
CA LEU A 10 -25.12 -28.25 -38.57
C LEU A 10 -25.20 -27.82 -37.12
N VAL A 11 -24.53 -28.50 -36.35
CA VAL A 11 -24.31 -28.05 -35.01
C VAL A 11 -23.21 -27.02 -35.06
N ALA A 12 -23.60 -25.88 -35.02
CA ALA A 12 -22.63 -24.82 -34.88
C ALA A 12 -22.07 -24.92 -33.51
N GLY A 13 -20.93 -25.27 -33.46
CA GLY A 13 -20.29 -25.34 -32.23
C GLY A 13 -19.90 -23.99 -31.79
N GLN A 14 -20.44 -23.64 -30.78
CA GLN A 14 -20.16 -22.54 -30.23
C GLN A 14 -19.07 -22.56 -29.53
N VAL A 15 -18.30 -21.91 -29.57
CA VAL A 15 -17.35 -21.78 -28.97
C VAL A 15 -17.29 -20.94 -28.07
N GLY A 16 -17.14 -21.13 -27.28
CA GLY A 16 -17.21 -20.43 -26.34
C GLY A 16 -16.21 -19.62 -26.03
N LEU A 17 -16.08 -18.87 -26.05
CA LEU A 17 -15.26 -18.15 -25.85
C LEU A 17 -15.11 -17.42 -25.00
N THR A 18 -15.21 -17.23 -24.44
CA THR A 18 -15.25 -16.77 -23.69
C THR A 18 -14.58 -16.25 -22.97
N ASP A 19 -14.68 -15.61 -22.54
CA ASP A 19 -14.42 -15.17 -21.59
C ASP A 19 -13.34 -14.87 -21.22
N ARG A 20 -12.70 -14.73 -21.60
CA ARG A 20 -11.64 -14.39 -21.23
C ARG A 20 -11.41 -13.15 -21.14
N GLY A 21 -11.91 -12.36 -21.51
CA GLY A 21 -11.70 -11.14 -21.35
C GLY A 21 -11.52 -10.60 -20.19
N GLY A 22 -12.05 -10.89 -19.33
CA GLY A 22 -11.95 -10.33 -18.16
C GLY A 22 -10.66 -10.11 -17.63
N PRO A 23 -9.87 -10.98 -17.78
CA PRO A 23 -8.71 -10.96 -17.08
C PRO A 23 -7.85 -9.83 -17.22
N GLU A 24 -7.80 -9.26 -18.27
CA GLU A 24 -6.89 -8.28 -18.35
C GLU A 24 -7.22 -7.13 -17.62
N ASN A 25 -8.38 -6.96 -17.26
CA ASN A 25 -8.74 -5.88 -16.43
C ASN A 25 -8.92 -6.27 -15.05
N ALA A 26 -8.65 -7.46 -14.71
CA ALA A 26 -8.83 -7.88 -13.35
C ALA A 26 -7.85 -7.19 -12.47
N ALA A 27 -8.25 -6.87 -11.31
CA ALA A 27 -7.36 -6.32 -10.32
C ALA A 27 -6.29 -7.35 -9.99
N PRO A 28 -5.15 -6.91 -9.59
CA PRO A 28 -4.12 -7.84 -9.16
C PRO A 28 -4.61 -8.67 -8.00
N PRO A 29 -4.08 -9.81 -7.81
CA PRO A 29 -4.49 -10.65 -6.71
C PRO A 29 -4.35 -9.92 -5.41
N GLN A 30 -5.37 -10.01 -4.62
CA GLN A 30 -5.35 -9.35 -3.34
C GLN A 30 -5.15 -10.30 -2.22
N GLY A 31 -4.90 -11.49 -2.42
CA GLY A 31 -4.83 -12.43 -1.35
C GLY A 31 -3.64 -12.28 -0.48
N ALA A 32 -3.17 -13.37 0.03
CA ALA A 32 -2.11 -13.37 1.01
C ALA A 32 -0.83 -12.77 0.49
N ASP A 33 -0.65 -12.75 -0.81
CA ASP A 33 0.58 -12.23 -1.36
C ASP A 33 0.61 -10.71 -1.48
N ALA A 34 -0.50 -10.06 -1.31
CA ALA A 34 -0.54 -8.62 -1.44
C ALA A 34 -0.06 -7.97 -0.16
N LEU A 35 0.82 -7.00 -0.29
CA LEU A 35 1.28 -6.27 0.87
C LEU A 35 0.21 -5.26 1.30
N PRO A 36 -0.06 -5.18 2.58
CA PRO A 36 -1.05 -4.21 3.04
C PRO A 36 -0.53 -2.79 2.94
N ILE A 37 -1.43 -1.90 2.60
CA ILE A 37 -1.14 -0.48 2.66
C ILE A 37 -1.53 -0.01 4.04
N VAL A 38 -0.60 0.62 4.72
CA VAL A 38 -0.81 1.04 6.11
C VAL A 38 -0.50 2.52 6.28
N GLU A 39 -0.99 3.03 7.38
CA GLU A 39 -0.75 4.41 7.77
C GLU A 39 -0.38 4.43 9.24
N THR A 40 0.57 5.24 9.60
CA THR A 40 0.96 5.39 11.00
C THR A 40 1.57 6.76 11.24
N VAL A 41 1.66 7.14 12.50
CA VAL A 41 2.37 8.35 12.90
C VAL A 41 3.57 7.95 13.72
N GLY A 42 4.58 8.77 13.70
CA GLY A 42 5.80 8.52 14.46
C GLY A 42 6.76 9.66 14.29
N CYS A 43 7.95 9.49 14.81
CA CYS A 43 9.01 10.49 14.70
C CYS A 43 9.99 10.05 13.65
N LEU A 44 10.27 10.92 12.70
CA LEU A 44 11.19 10.59 11.62
C LEU A 44 12.62 10.80 12.06
N ALA A 45 13.44 9.78 11.94
CA ALA A 45 14.83 9.84 12.34
C ALA A 45 15.73 9.35 11.22
N GLU A 46 16.85 10.02 11.08
CA GLU A 46 17.86 9.61 10.13
C GLU A 46 18.96 8.84 10.84
N GLY A 47 19.33 7.70 10.30
CA GLY A 47 20.40 6.90 10.84
C GLY A 47 21.63 6.94 9.95
N PRO A 48 22.57 6.04 10.18
CA PRO A 48 23.80 6.03 9.41
C PRO A 48 23.52 5.70 7.95
N ASN A 49 24.41 6.16 7.08
CA ASN A 49 24.31 5.87 5.64
C ASN A 49 22.99 6.33 5.03
N ARG A 50 22.45 7.41 5.57
CA ARG A 50 21.20 7.99 5.07
C ARG A 50 20.04 7.03 5.13
N THR A 51 20.04 6.14 6.11
CA THR A 51 18.87 5.31 6.34
C THR A 51 17.87 6.10 7.16
N TRP A 52 16.61 5.75 7.01
CA TRP A 52 15.54 6.44 7.69
C TRP A 52 14.71 5.45 8.50
N THR A 53 14.30 5.87 9.67
CA THR A 53 13.52 5.04 10.58
C THR A 53 12.42 5.89 11.18
N LEU A 54 11.25 5.28 11.35
CA LEU A 54 10.18 5.90 12.09
C LEU A 54 10.25 5.37 13.51
N THR A 55 10.58 6.24 14.46
CA THR A 55 10.66 5.83 15.86
C THR A 55 9.40 6.25 16.57
N ARG A 56 9.10 5.62 17.68
CA ARG A 56 7.89 5.87 18.44
C ARG A 56 6.66 5.77 17.56
N ALA A 57 6.69 4.85 16.64
CA ALA A 57 5.59 4.69 15.70
C ALA A 57 4.40 4.05 16.39
N ALA A 58 3.23 4.57 16.06
CA ALA A 58 2.00 3.93 16.46
C ALA A 58 1.82 2.65 15.66
N GLU A 59 0.98 1.77 16.14
CA GLU A 59 0.70 0.54 15.42
C GLU A 59 0.17 0.88 14.02
N PRO A 60 0.80 0.40 12.96
CA PRO A 60 0.32 0.69 11.62
C PRO A 60 -1.08 0.16 11.40
N ALA A 61 -1.93 0.98 10.83
CA ALA A 61 -3.31 0.60 10.56
C ALA A 61 -3.51 0.45 9.06
N LYS A 62 -4.23 -0.57 8.66
CA LYS A 62 -4.50 -0.78 7.25
C LYS A 62 -5.40 0.32 6.71
N VAL A 63 -5.08 0.78 5.51
CA VAL A 63 -5.90 1.76 4.83
C VAL A 63 -6.18 1.29 3.42
N GLY A 64 -7.16 1.88 2.80
CA GLY A 64 -7.66 1.39 1.52
C GLY A 64 -6.87 1.83 0.30
N ARG A 65 -6.01 2.82 0.43
CA ARG A 65 -5.32 3.32 -0.74
C ARG A 65 -3.97 3.89 -0.39
N ALA A 66 -3.04 3.62 -1.27
CA ALA A 66 -1.75 4.25 -1.22
C ALA A 66 -1.85 5.64 -1.80
N GLY A 67 -0.77 6.31 -1.94
CA GLY A 67 -0.76 7.63 -2.49
C GLY A 67 -0.66 8.65 -1.40
N PHE A 68 -0.80 9.90 -1.76
CA PHE A 68 -0.58 10.97 -0.80
C PHE A 68 -1.73 11.04 0.20
N SER A 69 -1.40 11.42 1.42
CA SER A 69 -2.40 11.61 2.43
C SER A 69 -3.21 12.87 2.12
N ARG A 70 -4.51 12.79 2.35
CA ARG A 70 -5.40 13.91 2.11
C ARG A 70 -5.36 14.86 3.29
N PRO A 71 -5.76 16.12 3.08
CA PRO A 71 -5.70 17.10 4.17
C PRO A 71 -6.46 16.67 5.42
N GLU A 72 -7.58 16.01 5.27
CA GLU A 72 -8.33 15.57 6.43
C GLU A 72 -7.61 14.44 7.17
N GLU A 73 -6.86 13.62 6.46
CA GLU A 73 -6.06 12.59 7.10
C GLU A 73 -4.91 13.21 7.88
N VAL A 74 -4.29 14.22 7.30
CA VAL A 74 -3.21 14.93 7.97
C VAL A 74 -3.73 15.58 9.25
N LYS A 75 -4.87 16.21 9.17
CA LYS A 75 -5.43 16.88 10.32
C LYS A 75 -5.79 15.88 11.43
N ALA A 76 -6.37 14.78 11.06
CA ALA A 76 -6.70 13.75 12.04
C ALA A 76 -5.45 13.21 12.71
N ALA A 77 -4.37 13.11 11.95
CA ALA A 77 -3.12 12.56 12.48
C ALA A 77 -2.46 13.47 13.51
N GLU A 78 -2.74 14.75 13.46
CA GLU A 78 -2.18 15.68 14.43
C GLU A 78 -2.53 15.29 15.86
N GLY A 79 -3.72 14.74 16.05
CA GLY A 79 -4.14 14.32 17.37
C GLY A 79 -3.83 12.90 17.74
N ARG A 80 -3.22 12.15 16.84
CA ARG A 80 -2.94 10.74 17.15
C ARG A 80 -1.68 10.64 17.98
N GLY A 81 -1.69 9.74 18.95
CA GLY A 81 -0.56 9.57 19.83
C GLY A 81 0.56 8.79 19.18
N LEU A 82 1.75 9.03 19.68
CA LEU A 82 2.91 8.23 19.30
C LEU A 82 2.84 6.89 19.99
N GLY A 83 3.55 5.92 19.46
CA GLY A 83 3.58 4.58 20.01
C GLY A 83 4.97 4.18 20.44
N THR A 84 5.26 2.91 20.32
CA THR A 84 6.52 2.38 20.77
C THR A 84 7.25 1.58 19.70
N GLN A 85 6.74 1.55 18.50
CA GLN A 85 7.35 0.73 17.46
C GLN A 85 8.47 1.46 16.74
N GLU A 86 9.33 0.69 16.14
CA GLU A 86 10.39 1.23 15.32
C GLU A 86 10.28 0.56 13.98
N ILE A 87 10.18 1.34 12.92
CA ILE A 87 9.92 0.81 11.60
C ILE A 87 10.94 1.40 10.63
N ARG A 88 11.62 0.52 9.91
CA ARG A 88 12.57 0.97 8.91
C ARG A 88 11.81 1.46 7.68
N LEU A 89 12.29 2.54 7.09
CA LEU A 89 11.63 3.15 5.95
C LEU A 89 12.46 2.97 4.70
N ILE A 90 11.79 2.61 3.62
CA ILE A 90 12.45 2.51 2.31
C ILE A 90 11.66 3.34 1.32
N GLY A 91 12.26 3.62 0.17
CA GLY A 91 11.61 4.47 -0.82
C GLY A 91 11.60 5.93 -0.44
N MET A 92 12.50 6.34 0.42
CA MET A 92 12.50 7.69 0.94
C MET A 92 13.11 8.72 0.02
N THR A 93 13.85 8.28 -0.98
CA THR A 93 14.56 9.21 -1.85
C THR A 93 13.61 10.22 -2.49
N GLU A 94 12.45 9.76 -2.89
CA GLU A 94 11.50 10.63 -3.54
C GLU A 94 10.63 11.40 -2.58
N MET A 95 10.75 11.14 -1.31
CA MET A 95 9.89 11.78 -0.32
C MET A 95 10.49 13.04 0.26
N ASN A 96 11.72 13.37 -0.11
CA ASN A 96 12.44 14.52 0.42
C ASN A 96 12.34 14.56 1.95
N PRO A 97 12.93 13.58 2.61
CA PRO A 97 12.68 13.44 4.06
C PRO A 97 13.39 14.43 4.94
N SER A 98 14.46 15.04 4.47
CA SER A 98 15.28 15.88 5.34
C SER A 98 14.52 16.98 6.08
N PRO A 99 13.61 17.72 5.45
CA PRO A 99 12.88 18.74 6.19
C PRO A 99 11.97 18.18 7.27
N HIS A 100 11.66 16.90 7.21
CA HIS A 100 10.76 16.28 8.18
C HIS A 100 11.51 15.62 9.32
N ARG A 101 12.83 15.62 9.28
CA ARG A 101 13.63 14.92 10.27
C ARG A 101 13.37 15.49 11.66
N GLY A 102 13.13 14.62 12.62
CA GLY A 102 12.88 15.00 13.98
C GLY A 102 11.46 15.42 14.28
N HIS A 103 10.62 15.46 13.27
CA HIS A 103 9.23 15.87 13.46
C HIS A 103 8.30 14.68 13.57
N LYS A 104 7.15 14.91 14.16
CA LYS A 104 6.07 13.93 14.11
C LYS A 104 5.51 13.95 12.68
N VAL A 105 5.44 12.80 12.07
CA VAL A 105 5.00 12.69 10.68
C VAL A 105 3.87 11.68 10.56
N LEU A 106 3.03 11.89 9.54
CA LEU A 106 2.07 10.90 9.09
C LEU A 106 2.68 10.21 7.88
N LEU A 107 2.72 8.91 7.93
CA LEU A 107 3.40 8.14 6.92
C LEU A 107 2.47 7.05 6.40
N LYS A 108 2.48 6.86 5.11
CA LYS A 108 1.64 5.86 4.46
C LYS A 108 2.53 5.06 3.50
N GLY A 109 2.27 3.79 3.39
CA GLY A 109 3.03 2.96 2.46
C GLY A 109 2.70 1.49 2.59
N LEU A 110 3.48 0.69 1.89
CA LEU A 110 3.31 -0.75 1.89
C LEU A 110 4.11 -1.36 3.04
N LEU A 111 3.44 -2.12 3.86
CA LEU A 111 4.08 -2.74 5.01
C LEU A 111 4.71 -4.07 4.61
N ILE A 112 5.98 -4.21 4.90
CA ILE A 112 6.73 -5.44 4.66
C ILE A 112 7.17 -5.98 6.01
N LYS A 113 6.63 -7.10 6.39
CA LYS A 113 6.97 -7.72 7.66
C LYS A 113 7.80 -8.96 7.47
N ASP A 114 8.84 -9.04 8.28
CA ASP A 114 9.72 -10.15 8.30
C ASP A 114 9.70 -10.70 9.69
N THR A 115 10.37 -11.76 9.99
CA THR A 115 10.35 -12.36 11.31
C THR A 115 10.98 -11.47 12.36
N THR A 116 11.93 -10.65 11.96
CA THR A 116 12.66 -9.84 12.93
C THR A 116 12.55 -8.36 12.68
N ASP A 117 11.83 -7.96 11.65
CA ASP A 117 11.93 -6.59 11.19
C ASP A 117 10.64 -6.19 10.49
N GLN A 118 10.31 -4.94 10.53
CA GLN A 118 9.23 -4.45 9.70
C GLN A 118 9.68 -3.18 9.00
N ARG A 119 9.28 -3.05 7.76
CA ARG A 119 9.67 -1.95 6.91
C ARG A 119 8.45 -1.41 6.21
N ILE A 120 8.47 -0.15 5.90
CA ILE A 120 7.42 0.44 5.08
C ILE A 120 8.05 1.06 3.85
N ASN A 121 7.54 0.67 2.70
CA ASN A 121 7.92 1.32 1.46
C ASN A 121 7.00 2.54 1.34
N VAL A 122 7.57 3.71 1.56
CA VAL A 122 6.80 4.92 1.82
C VAL A 122 6.21 5.48 0.54
N THR A 123 4.94 5.79 0.57
CA THR A 123 4.27 6.45 -0.57
C THR A 123 3.80 7.85 -0.21
N SER A 124 3.77 8.20 1.08
CA SER A 124 3.38 9.54 1.48
C SER A 124 4.03 9.88 2.81
N LEU A 125 4.51 11.10 2.92
CA LEU A 125 5.17 11.58 4.13
C LEU A 125 4.73 13.02 4.37
N LYS A 126 4.11 13.29 5.51
CA LYS A 126 3.65 14.64 5.86
C LYS A 126 3.99 14.94 7.30
N THR A 127 4.52 16.11 7.56
CA THR A 127 4.72 16.55 8.92
C THR A 127 3.37 16.89 9.53
N VAL A 128 3.12 16.37 10.71
CA VAL A 128 1.85 16.61 11.41
C VAL A 128 2.07 17.16 12.82
N GLY A 129 3.27 17.49 13.16
CA GLY A 129 3.54 18.07 14.48
C GLY A 129 4.93 18.63 14.55
N ASP A 130 5.20 19.24 15.69
CA ASP A 130 6.50 19.83 15.92
C ASP A 130 7.55 18.77 16.14
N ILE A 131 8.74 19.19 16.42
CA ILE A 131 9.81 18.28 16.72
C ILE A 131 9.40 17.32 17.81
N CYS A 132 9.66 16.06 17.59
CA CYS A 132 9.38 15.05 18.57
C CYS A 132 10.21 15.30 19.80
N ALA A 133 9.56 15.45 20.89
CA ALA A 133 10.25 15.74 22.09
C ALA A 133 11.05 14.59 22.49
N LYS A 134 12.14 14.80 23.18
CA LYS A 134 12.91 13.78 23.61
C LYS A 134 12.37 12.94 24.53
#